data_039001d73aa3190aaaef0860c77fa9a6
#
_entry.id   039001d73aa3190aaaef0860c77fa9a6
#
_cell.length_a   1.000
_cell.length_b   1.000
_cell.length_c   1.000
_cell.angle_alpha   90.00
_cell.angle_beta   90.00
_cell.angle_gamma   90.00
#
_symmetry.space_group_name_H-M   'P 1'
#
loop_
_entity.id
_entity.type
_entity.pdbx_description
1 polymer ?
#
loop_
_entity_poly.entity_id
_entity_poly.type
_entity_poly.pdbx_seq_one_letter_code
_entity_poly.pdbx_strand_id
1 'polypeptide(L)'
;LKLGGWIAEGVLIKAPREEYMLFCKNHYQKALHIYTIAVTDEQMDAIHAYLNKILEPTTQWQPTGEANYYNPTFDRFEEMYVYFMAQQMDTVFYKFNRSKFMTYNGWTRNCLSFADHVAKVLRERALRAKNMVFPAQYHKRLQKLLKKNSPLITNYEVY
;
A
#
# COMPACT_ATOMS: atom_id res chain seq x y z
N LEU A 1 16.44 22.05 -6.80
CA LEU A 1 15.19 21.33 -7.02
C LEU A 1 14.60 21.03 -5.64
N LYS A 2 13.56 21.78 -5.23
CA LYS A 2 12.72 21.39 -4.09
C LYS A 2 11.96 20.16 -4.52
N LEU A 3 12.36 18.98 -4.03
CA LEU A 3 11.61 17.73 -4.13
C LEU A 3 10.44 17.74 -3.09
N GLY A 4 9.75 18.87 -2.98
CA GLY A 4 8.58 18.99 -2.15
C GLY A 4 7.46 18.09 -2.68
N GLY A 5 6.82 17.32 -1.82
CA GLY A 5 5.70 16.44 -2.16
C GLY A 5 6.05 14.97 -2.40
N TRP A 6 7.31 14.55 -2.29
CA TRP A 6 7.75 13.16 -2.48
C TRP A 6 8.20 12.47 -1.19
N ILE A 7 8.26 13.21 -0.09
CA ILE A 7 8.62 12.70 1.23
C ILE A 7 7.54 13.09 2.22
N ALA A 8 6.97 12.11 2.88
CA ALA A 8 5.92 12.26 3.86
C ALA A 8 6.10 11.33 5.05
N GLU A 9 5.29 11.51 6.09
CA GLU A 9 5.17 10.51 7.15
C GLU A 9 4.56 9.23 6.60
N GLY A 10 5.17 8.08 6.90
CA GLY A 10 4.63 6.80 6.53
C GLY A 10 3.46 6.41 7.43
N VAL A 11 2.31 6.20 6.83
CA VAL A 11 1.10 5.72 7.50
C VAL A 11 0.69 4.38 6.91
N LEU A 12 0.46 3.39 7.76
CA LEU A 12 -0.13 2.13 7.34
C LEU A 12 -1.65 2.23 7.49
N ILE A 13 -2.36 1.86 6.44
CA ILE A 13 -3.82 1.93 6.37
C ILE A 13 -4.37 0.53 6.28
N LYS A 14 -5.33 0.22 7.15
CA LYS A 14 -6.13 -1.00 7.10
C LYS A 14 -7.57 -0.61 6.82
N ALA A 15 -8.14 -1.13 5.74
CA ALA A 15 -9.51 -0.85 5.31
C ALA A 15 -10.20 -2.15 4.86
N PRO A 16 -11.53 -2.25 4.98
CA PRO A 16 -12.31 -3.29 4.34
C PRO A 16 -12.11 -3.27 2.81
N ARG A 17 -11.95 -4.45 2.20
CA ARG A 17 -11.65 -4.57 0.76
C ARG A 17 -12.70 -3.87 -0.11
N GLU A 18 -13.97 -4.14 0.16
CA GLU A 18 -15.10 -3.64 -0.64
C GLU A 18 -15.22 -2.12 -0.54
N GLU A 19 -15.04 -1.57 0.64
CA GLU A 19 -15.08 -0.12 0.87
C GLU A 19 -13.92 0.58 0.16
N TYR A 20 -12.72 0.00 0.23
CA TYR A 20 -11.55 0.52 -0.48
C TYR A 20 -11.74 0.49 -2.00
N MET A 21 -12.33 -0.59 -2.54
CA MET A 21 -12.64 -0.69 -3.98
C MET A 21 -13.62 0.39 -4.41
N LEU A 22 -14.70 0.58 -3.63
CA LEU A 22 -15.71 1.62 -3.89
C LEU A 22 -15.10 3.03 -3.79
N PHE A 23 -14.28 3.27 -2.78
CA PHE A 23 -13.55 4.52 -2.63
C PHE A 23 -12.67 4.81 -3.85
N CYS A 24 -11.89 3.84 -4.31
CA CYS A 24 -11.05 4.00 -5.50
C CYS A 24 -11.86 4.33 -6.74
N LYS A 25 -12.98 3.63 -6.97
CA LYS A 25 -13.87 3.87 -8.10
C LYS A 25 -14.46 5.27 -8.09
N ASN A 26 -14.98 5.70 -6.95
CA ASN A 26 -15.66 6.99 -6.83
C ASN A 26 -14.70 8.17 -6.88
N HIS A 27 -13.49 7.99 -6.35
CA HIS A 27 -12.54 9.07 -6.14
C HIS A 27 -11.56 9.25 -7.28
N TYR A 28 -10.96 8.16 -7.72
CA TYR A 28 -9.95 8.24 -8.79
C TYR A 28 -10.56 8.17 -10.17
N GLN A 29 -11.83 7.72 -10.30
CA GLN A 29 -12.51 7.52 -11.58
C GLN A 29 -11.66 6.73 -12.59
N LYS A 30 -10.87 5.78 -12.06
CA LYS A 30 -9.96 4.92 -12.84
C LYS A 30 -10.29 3.47 -12.55
N ALA A 31 -10.09 2.63 -13.55
CA ALA A 31 -10.22 1.19 -13.38
C ALA A 31 -9.25 0.67 -12.32
N LEU A 32 -9.78 -0.10 -11.36
CA LEU A 32 -8.99 -0.82 -10.37
C LEU A 32 -8.72 -2.22 -10.87
N HIS A 33 -7.45 -2.55 -11.08
CA HIS A 33 -7.02 -3.86 -11.52
C HIS A 33 -6.70 -4.75 -10.31
N ILE A 34 -7.47 -5.84 -10.16
CA ILE A 34 -7.39 -6.74 -9.01
C ILE A 34 -6.82 -8.07 -9.47
N TYR A 35 -5.76 -8.52 -8.81
CA TYR A 35 -5.12 -9.81 -9.06
C TYR A 35 -5.23 -10.67 -7.82
N THR A 36 -5.84 -11.84 -7.94
CA THR A 36 -5.89 -12.85 -6.88
C THR A 36 -4.69 -13.76 -7.03
N ILE A 37 -3.87 -13.84 -5.99
CA ILE A 37 -2.64 -14.62 -5.98
C ILE A 37 -2.88 -15.92 -5.21
N ALA A 38 -2.51 -17.06 -5.82
CA ALA A 38 -2.51 -18.35 -5.13
C ALA A 38 -1.40 -18.39 -4.09
N VAL A 39 -1.75 -18.76 -2.87
CA VAL A 39 -0.81 -18.95 -1.76
C VAL A 39 -1.13 -20.24 -1.02
N THR A 40 -0.12 -20.89 -0.46
CA THR A 40 -0.30 -22.00 0.46
C THR A 40 -0.66 -21.50 1.85
N ASP A 41 -1.16 -22.37 2.72
CA ASP A 41 -1.43 -22.02 4.13
C ASP A 41 -0.15 -21.54 4.84
N GLU A 42 0.98 -22.18 4.60
CA GLU A 42 2.27 -21.78 5.14
C GLU A 42 2.69 -20.37 4.65
N GLN A 43 2.43 -20.04 3.40
CA GLN A 43 2.69 -18.71 2.86
C GLN A 43 1.74 -17.68 3.47
N MET A 44 0.48 -18.03 3.70
CA MET A 44 -0.49 -17.15 4.36
C MET A 44 -0.07 -16.88 5.81
N ASP A 45 0.34 -17.89 6.56
CA ASP A 45 0.87 -17.75 7.91
C ASP A 45 2.11 -16.85 7.96
N ALA A 46 3.01 -17.00 6.98
CA ALA A 46 4.18 -16.14 6.85
C ALA A 46 3.81 -14.68 6.56
N ILE A 47 2.77 -14.42 5.75
CA ILE A 47 2.23 -13.08 5.53
C ILE A 47 1.69 -12.51 6.84
N HIS A 48 0.85 -13.25 7.57
CA HIS A 48 0.28 -12.81 8.84
C HIS A 48 1.37 -12.49 9.87
N ALA A 49 2.37 -13.36 10.01
CA ALA A 49 3.51 -13.12 10.90
C ALA A 49 4.28 -11.86 10.50
N TYR A 50 4.48 -11.64 9.20
CA TYR A 50 5.15 -10.44 8.70
C TYR A 50 4.35 -9.17 8.97
N LEU A 51 3.03 -9.18 8.73
CA LEU A 51 2.15 -8.05 9.00
C LEU A 51 2.12 -7.72 10.51
N ASN A 52 2.02 -8.72 11.37
CA ASN A 52 2.08 -8.53 12.81
C ASN A 52 3.42 -7.88 13.25
N LYS A 53 4.52 -8.34 12.70
CA LYS A 53 5.84 -7.74 12.95
C LYS A 53 5.95 -6.29 12.47
N ILE A 54 5.28 -5.93 11.38
CA ILE A 54 5.22 -4.54 10.90
C ILE A 54 4.38 -3.68 11.82
N LEU A 55 3.27 -4.20 12.34
CA LEU A 55 2.38 -3.48 13.25
C LEU A 55 3.00 -3.26 14.64
N GLU A 56 3.90 -4.14 15.09
CA GLU A 56 4.52 -4.07 16.41
C GLU A 56 5.14 -2.69 16.73
N PRO A 57 5.94 -2.04 15.87
CA PRO A 57 6.49 -0.72 16.13
C PRO A 57 5.56 0.42 15.71
N THR A 58 4.25 0.22 15.72
CA THR A 58 3.27 1.25 15.32
C THR A 58 2.38 1.64 16.48
N THR A 59 1.78 2.82 16.34
CA THR A 59 0.69 3.29 17.23
C THR A 59 -0.52 3.59 16.36
N GLN A 60 -1.68 3.11 16.79
CA GLN A 60 -2.93 3.44 16.14
C GLN A 60 -3.18 4.95 16.24
N TRP A 61 -3.60 5.54 15.14
CA TRP A 61 -3.80 6.98 15.03
C TRP A 61 -5.11 7.28 14.30
N GLN A 62 -5.76 8.37 14.72
CA GLN A 62 -6.94 8.89 14.04
C GLN A 62 -6.60 10.27 13.44
N PRO A 63 -6.81 10.47 12.14
CA PRO A 63 -6.64 11.78 11.53
C PRO A 63 -7.72 12.74 12.01
N THR A 64 -7.34 13.94 12.40
CA THR A 64 -8.26 14.97 12.91
C THR A 64 -8.73 15.94 11.83
N GLY A 65 -8.06 15.97 10.68
CA GLY A 65 -8.28 16.98 9.65
C GLY A 65 -7.71 18.36 9.99
N GLU A 66 -7.11 18.50 11.17
CA GLU A 66 -6.40 19.71 11.56
C GLU A 66 -5.00 19.67 10.96
N ALA A 67 -4.71 20.62 10.06
CA ALA A 67 -3.39 20.77 9.52
C ALA A 67 -2.43 21.23 10.61
N ASN A 68 -1.44 20.44 10.94
CA ASN A 68 -0.42 20.82 11.89
C ASN A 68 0.54 21.84 11.24
N TYR A 69 0.27 23.12 11.49
CA TYR A 69 1.04 24.24 10.93
C TYR A 69 2.52 24.26 11.36
N TYR A 70 2.88 23.49 12.36
CA TYR A 70 4.21 23.50 12.96
C TYR A 70 5.18 22.46 12.39
N ASN A 71 4.74 21.57 11.50
CA ASN A 71 5.63 20.61 10.88
C ASN A 71 5.81 20.89 9.39
N PRO A 72 6.82 21.68 9.00
CA PRO A 72 7.08 22.03 7.60
C PRO A 72 7.57 20.84 6.76
N THR A 73 7.80 19.68 7.39
CA THR A 73 8.32 18.46 6.73
C THR A 73 7.21 17.64 6.08
N PHE A 74 5.96 17.79 6.53
CA PHE A 74 4.82 17.06 6.03
C PHE A 74 3.88 17.96 5.27
N ASP A 75 3.47 17.49 4.11
CA ASP A 75 2.55 18.20 3.25
C ASP A 75 1.15 18.20 3.88
N ARG A 76 0.60 19.38 4.08
CA ARG A 76 -0.76 19.63 4.56
C ARG A 76 -1.82 18.83 3.80
N PHE A 77 -1.57 18.58 2.53
CA PHE A 77 -2.45 17.83 1.64
C PHE A 77 -2.60 16.37 2.06
N GLU A 78 -1.56 15.73 2.58
CA GLU A 78 -1.58 14.31 2.93
C GLU A 78 -2.42 14.02 4.17
N GLU A 79 -2.36 14.87 5.19
CA GLU A 79 -3.21 14.71 6.38
C GLU A 79 -4.69 14.89 6.03
N MET A 80 -5.00 15.88 5.20
CA MET A 80 -6.36 16.10 4.70
C MET A 80 -6.87 14.92 3.87
N TYR A 81 -6.00 14.33 3.07
CA TYR A 81 -6.35 13.15 2.26
C TYR A 81 -6.65 11.93 3.14
N VAL A 82 -5.82 11.65 4.14
CA VAL A 82 -6.03 10.53 5.07
C VAL A 82 -7.30 10.75 5.91
N TYR A 83 -7.54 11.97 6.36
CA TYR A 83 -8.78 12.33 7.03
C TYR A 83 -10.00 12.11 6.15
N PHE A 84 -9.94 12.51 4.90
CA PHE A 84 -10.99 12.27 3.95
C PHE A 84 -11.25 10.76 3.71
N MET A 85 -10.20 9.94 3.61
CA MET A 85 -10.36 8.48 3.57
C MET A 85 -11.09 7.95 4.81
N ALA A 86 -10.77 8.46 6.00
CA ALA A 86 -11.42 8.09 7.25
C ALA A 86 -12.90 8.42 7.29
N GLN A 87 -13.34 9.44 6.56
CA GLN A 87 -14.77 9.80 6.45
C GLN A 87 -15.54 8.90 5.46
N GLN A 88 -14.83 8.24 4.54
CA GLN A 88 -15.43 7.44 3.46
C GLN A 88 -15.40 5.93 3.71
N MET A 89 -14.55 5.47 4.61
CA MET A 89 -14.32 4.05 4.85
C MET A 89 -14.11 3.79 6.34
N ASP A 90 -14.47 2.59 6.79
CA ASP A 90 -14.10 2.08 8.12
C ASP A 90 -12.62 1.69 8.12
N THR A 91 -11.77 2.69 8.33
CA THR A 91 -10.31 2.57 8.25
C THR A 91 -9.66 2.67 9.62
N VAL A 92 -8.59 1.91 9.79
CA VAL A 92 -7.68 2.04 10.92
C VAL A 92 -6.31 2.49 10.38
N PHE A 93 -5.77 3.53 11.00
CA PHE A 93 -4.48 4.11 10.62
C PHE A 93 -3.45 3.82 11.71
N TYR A 94 -2.21 3.54 11.26
CA TYR A 94 -1.09 3.27 12.13
C TYR A 94 0.10 4.13 11.73
N LYS A 95 0.67 4.87 12.70
CA LYS A 95 1.92 5.60 12.54
C LYS A 95 3.07 4.77 13.08
N PHE A 96 4.19 4.79 12.36
CA PHE A 96 5.39 4.05 12.77
C PHE A 96 6.19 4.83 13.80
N ASN A 97 6.43 4.23 14.98
CA ASN A 97 7.32 4.80 15.99
C ASN A 97 8.80 4.60 15.63
N ARG A 98 9.08 3.49 14.94
CA ARG A 98 10.39 3.14 14.37
C ARG A 98 10.18 2.21 13.19
N SER A 99 10.81 2.42 12.12
CA SER A 99 10.87 1.52 10.95
C SER A 99 11.44 2.27 9.76
N LYS A 100 11.89 1.56 8.75
CA LYS A 100 12.19 2.15 7.44
C LYS A 100 10.94 2.76 6.77
N PHE A 101 9.74 2.37 7.21
CA PHE A 101 8.47 2.89 6.72
C PHE A 101 7.96 4.13 7.47
N MET A 102 8.69 4.64 8.49
CA MET A 102 8.37 5.92 9.14
C MET A 102 8.28 7.08 8.16
N THR A 103 9.05 7.00 7.09
CA THR A 103 9.05 8.01 6.03
C THR A 103 8.57 7.38 4.75
N TYR A 104 7.50 7.91 4.20
CA TYR A 104 7.08 7.63 2.84
C TYR A 104 7.98 8.39 1.85
N ASN A 105 8.40 7.74 0.81
CA ASN A 105 9.18 8.34 -0.25
C ASN A 105 8.74 7.74 -1.59
N GLY A 106 8.28 8.57 -2.49
CA GLY A 106 7.72 8.14 -3.78
C GLY A 106 8.65 7.28 -4.64
N TRP A 107 9.97 7.35 -4.40
CA TRP A 107 10.96 6.60 -5.14
C TRP A 107 11.36 5.26 -4.51
N THR A 108 11.46 5.19 -3.19
CA THR A 108 12.10 4.05 -2.52
C THR A 108 11.29 3.41 -1.40
N ARG A 109 10.36 4.13 -0.80
CA ARG A 109 9.57 3.70 0.37
C ARG A 109 8.09 4.06 0.16
N ASN A 110 7.44 3.33 -0.72
CA ASN A 110 6.06 3.54 -1.14
C ASN A 110 5.26 2.24 -1.05
N CYS A 111 4.01 2.28 -1.45
CA CYS A 111 3.14 1.10 -1.49
C CYS A 111 3.73 -0.05 -2.31
N LEU A 112 4.47 0.26 -3.37
CA LEU A 112 5.10 -0.76 -4.21
C LEU A 112 6.27 -1.45 -3.51
N SER A 113 7.09 -0.71 -2.75
CA SER A 113 8.15 -1.31 -1.93
C SER A 113 7.57 -2.16 -0.79
N PHE A 114 6.42 -1.78 -0.26
CA PHE A 114 5.69 -2.58 0.71
C PHE A 114 5.21 -3.91 0.08
N ALA A 115 4.56 -3.84 -1.09
CA ALA A 115 4.13 -5.03 -1.84
C ALA A 115 5.31 -5.95 -2.19
N ASP A 116 6.48 -5.38 -2.54
CA ASP A 116 7.70 -6.17 -2.77
C ASP A 116 8.17 -6.92 -1.52
N HIS A 117 8.02 -6.34 -0.34
CA HIS A 117 8.36 -7.03 0.90
C HIS A 117 7.41 -8.20 1.19
N VAL A 118 6.11 -8.04 0.93
CA VAL A 118 5.15 -9.14 1.04
C VAL A 118 5.50 -10.25 0.05
N ALA A 119 5.76 -9.91 -1.22
CA ALA A 119 6.18 -10.88 -2.24
C ALA A 119 7.51 -11.61 -1.87
N LYS A 120 8.41 -10.92 -1.16
CA LYS A 120 9.63 -11.53 -0.63
C LYS A 120 9.34 -12.60 0.43
N VAL A 121 8.37 -12.33 1.30
CA VAL A 121 7.93 -13.30 2.33
C VAL A 121 7.34 -14.54 1.68
N LEU A 122 6.59 -14.38 0.59
CA LEU A 122 6.04 -15.48 -0.20
C LEU A 122 7.11 -16.32 -0.90
N ARG A 123 8.36 -15.85 -1.00
CA ARG A 123 9.47 -16.46 -1.76
C ARG A 123 9.19 -16.61 -3.28
N GLU A 124 8.19 -15.89 -3.78
CA GLU A 124 7.79 -15.89 -5.18
C GLU A 124 8.50 -14.80 -5.98
N ARG A 125 9.56 -15.16 -6.70
CA ARG A 125 10.37 -14.22 -7.50
C ARG A 125 9.54 -13.51 -8.57
N ALA A 126 8.56 -14.19 -9.15
CA ALA A 126 7.72 -13.63 -10.20
C ALA A 126 6.86 -12.45 -9.71
N LEU A 127 6.50 -12.44 -8.42
CA LEU A 127 5.69 -11.39 -7.79
C LEU A 127 6.52 -10.22 -7.25
N ARG A 128 7.86 -10.29 -7.33
CA ARG A 128 8.72 -9.23 -6.80
C ARG A 128 8.60 -7.94 -7.62
N ALA A 129 8.49 -6.82 -6.92
CA ALA A 129 8.48 -5.47 -7.52
C ALA A 129 9.86 -4.78 -7.44
N LYS A 130 10.93 -5.56 -7.24
CA LYS A 130 12.30 -5.05 -7.11
C LYS A 130 12.67 -4.17 -8.32
N ASN A 131 13.26 -3.01 -8.04
CA ASN A 131 13.67 -2.00 -9.02
C ASN A 131 12.50 -1.35 -9.79
N MET A 132 11.28 -1.48 -9.33
CA MET A 132 10.14 -0.76 -9.87
C MET A 132 9.82 0.45 -9.00
N VAL A 133 9.52 1.56 -9.64
CA VAL A 133 9.17 2.82 -8.95
C VAL A 133 7.68 3.10 -9.11
N PHE A 134 7.12 2.79 -10.25
CA PHE A 134 5.72 3.11 -10.57
C PHE A 134 4.81 1.88 -10.57
N PRO A 135 3.61 1.96 -9.98
CA PRO A 135 2.61 0.88 -9.99
C PRO A 135 2.31 0.34 -11.40
N ALA A 136 2.35 1.19 -12.42
CA ALA A 136 2.14 0.79 -13.81
C ALA A 136 3.19 -0.25 -14.31
N GLN A 137 4.41 -0.21 -13.80
CA GLN A 137 5.44 -1.20 -14.13
C GLN A 137 5.08 -2.56 -13.52
N TYR A 138 4.58 -2.56 -12.29
CA TYR A 138 4.16 -3.77 -11.60
C TYR A 138 2.91 -4.37 -12.26
N HIS A 139 1.93 -3.52 -12.60
CA HIS A 139 0.76 -3.93 -13.39
C HIS A 139 1.18 -4.65 -14.69
N LYS A 140 2.08 -4.08 -15.48
CA LYS A 140 2.61 -4.72 -16.70
C LYS A 140 3.26 -6.08 -16.43
N ARG A 141 3.95 -6.26 -15.29
CA ARG A 141 4.51 -7.56 -14.90
C ARG A 141 3.42 -8.58 -14.61
N LEU A 142 2.42 -8.23 -13.81
CA LEU A 142 1.30 -9.11 -13.49
C LEU A 142 0.50 -9.49 -14.73
N GLN A 143 0.30 -8.54 -15.66
CA GLN A 143 -0.32 -8.81 -16.97
C GLN A 143 0.47 -9.83 -17.80
N LYS A 144 1.80 -9.76 -17.75
CA LYS A 144 2.64 -10.78 -18.44
C LYS A 144 2.51 -12.16 -17.83
N LEU A 145 2.40 -12.26 -16.50
CA LEU A 145 2.15 -13.53 -15.81
C LEU A 145 0.77 -14.11 -16.19
N LEU A 146 -0.24 -13.25 -16.20
CA LEU A 146 -1.60 -13.63 -16.58
C LEU A 146 -1.65 -14.16 -18.03
N LYS A 147 -1.04 -13.45 -18.98
CA LYS A 147 -0.95 -13.87 -20.39
C LYS A 147 -0.19 -15.19 -20.60
N LYS A 148 0.71 -15.52 -19.68
CA LYS A 148 1.46 -16.81 -19.70
C LYS A 148 0.74 -17.91 -18.93
N ASN A 149 -0.50 -17.69 -18.51
CA ASN A 149 -1.29 -18.64 -17.70
C ASN A 149 -0.51 -19.10 -16.46
N SER A 150 0.18 -18.19 -15.79
CA SER A 150 0.91 -18.51 -14.57
C SER A 150 -0.04 -19.01 -13.49
N PRO A 151 0.23 -20.15 -12.85
CA PRO A 151 -0.60 -20.67 -11.76
C PRO A 151 -0.61 -19.79 -10.51
N LEU A 152 0.28 -18.79 -10.45
CA LEU A 152 0.32 -17.83 -9.35
C LEU A 152 -0.87 -16.86 -9.36
N ILE A 153 -1.48 -16.61 -10.51
CA ILE A 153 -2.63 -15.71 -10.63
C ILE A 153 -3.87 -16.55 -10.92
N THR A 154 -4.74 -16.67 -9.93
CA THR A 154 -5.96 -17.49 -10.01
C THR A 154 -7.17 -16.72 -10.50
N ASN A 155 -7.18 -15.40 -10.34
CA ASN A 155 -8.25 -14.54 -10.84
C ASN A 155 -7.70 -13.14 -11.18
N TYR A 156 -8.36 -12.50 -12.14
CA TYR A 156 -8.12 -11.12 -12.52
C TYR A 156 -9.46 -10.42 -12.80
N GLU A 157 -9.66 -9.32 -12.13
CA GLU A 157 -10.87 -8.51 -12.23
C GLU A 157 -10.52 -7.06 -12.53
N VAL A 158 -11.40 -6.38 -13.23
CA VAL A 158 -11.37 -4.92 -13.41
C VAL A 158 -12.65 -4.35 -12.82
N TYR A 159 -12.49 -3.49 -11.82
CA TYR A 159 -13.59 -2.88 -11.08
C TYR A 159 -13.75 -1.40 -11.42
#